data_6b675b2a9bde96057cc3a29fd29640e7
#
_entry.id   6b675b2a9bde96057cc3a29fd29640e7
#
_cell.length_a   1.000
_cell.length_b   1.000
_cell.length_c   1.000
_cell.angle_alpha   90.00
_cell.angle_beta   90.00
_cell.angle_gamma   90.00
#
_symmetry.space_group_name_H-M   'P 1'
#
loop_
_entity.id
_entity.type
_entity.pdbx_description
1 polymer ?
#
loop_
_entity_poly.entity_id
_entity_poly.type
_entity_poly.pdbx_seq_one_letter_code
_entity_poly.pdbx_strand_id
1 'polypeptide(L)'
;MDTKKESKLVYVKCLFFLFLFFLLSSTPDIVMAILIGLDFSDWFIAVIILGLNGLIIRFIYKKYLSKTKDNSFENENLKEFKWKKILFVLVMYGIMYLIDLLFSIFLDIGTPENQEILEEMFRMTPITIAMMTVVVAPIVEELIFRGLFTTYFMKNETALSKIVIVVTSSLFFGLAHEVTPSLSLLYYSIVGAVLGITYIHTKNIKYSILLHFINNLLATYMMFTS
;
A
#
# COMPACT_ATOMS: atom_id res chain seq x y z
N MET A 1 -19.64 30.17 -12.80
CA MET A 1 -18.24 29.85 -13.27
C MET A 1 -17.30 29.50 -12.12
N ASP A 2 -17.61 29.80 -10.87
CA ASP A 2 -16.76 29.57 -9.69
C ASP A 2 -16.73 28.12 -9.16
N THR A 3 -17.84 27.41 -9.18
CA THR A 3 -17.94 26.06 -8.60
C THR A 3 -17.02 25.02 -9.23
N LYS A 4 -16.72 25.13 -10.54
CA LYS A 4 -15.78 24.24 -11.25
C LYS A 4 -14.31 24.51 -10.89
N LYS A 5 -13.98 25.78 -10.60
CA LYS A 5 -12.62 26.20 -10.20
C LYS A 5 -12.33 25.79 -8.75
N GLU A 6 -13.32 25.95 -7.86
CA GLU A 6 -13.22 25.49 -6.48
C GLU A 6 -13.09 23.98 -6.37
N SER A 7 -13.84 23.22 -7.19
CA SER A 7 -13.72 21.74 -7.18
C SER A 7 -12.32 21.27 -7.65
N LYS A 8 -11.72 21.88 -8.66
CA LYS A 8 -10.36 21.56 -9.11
C LYS A 8 -9.32 21.85 -8.03
N LEU A 9 -9.43 22.98 -7.33
CA LEU A 9 -8.50 23.33 -6.25
C LEU A 9 -8.57 22.34 -5.10
N VAL A 10 -9.76 21.80 -4.77
CA VAL A 10 -9.92 20.76 -3.74
C VAL A 10 -9.17 19.50 -4.15
N TYR A 11 -9.30 19.02 -5.39
CA TYR A 11 -8.58 17.83 -5.86
C TYR A 11 -7.07 18.01 -5.83
N VAL A 12 -6.56 19.17 -6.27
CA VAL A 12 -5.12 19.49 -6.21
C VAL A 12 -4.62 19.44 -4.76
N LYS A 13 -5.36 20.01 -3.82
CA LYS A 13 -5.04 19.94 -2.39
C LYS A 13 -5.03 18.49 -1.87
N CYS A 14 -6.01 17.68 -2.26
CA CYS A 14 -6.06 16.28 -1.85
C CYS A 14 -4.86 15.48 -2.39
N LEU A 15 -4.49 15.65 -3.66
CA LEU A 15 -3.29 15.03 -4.25
C LEU A 15 -2.01 15.49 -3.54
N PHE A 16 -1.91 16.77 -3.25
CA PHE A 16 -0.78 17.34 -2.51
C PHE A 16 -0.66 16.71 -1.10
N PHE A 17 -1.79 16.56 -0.38
CA PHE A 17 -1.77 15.90 0.92
C PHE A 17 -1.39 14.41 0.83
N LEU A 18 -1.87 13.69 -0.18
CA LEU A 18 -1.47 12.29 -0.39
C LEU A 18 0.03 12.18 -0.68
N PHE A 19 0.56 13.07 -1.50
CA PHE A 19 1.98 13.15 -1.77
C PHE A 19 2.80 13.46 -0.49
N LEU A 20 2.32 14.37 0.35
CA LEU A 20 2.96 14.64 1.65
C LEU A 20 2.92 13.44 2.59
N PHE A 21 1.82 12.68 2.62
CA PHE A 21 1.75 11.45 3.41
C PHE A 21 2.72 10.39 2.90
N PHE A 22 2.85 10.26 1.57
CA PHE A 22 3.83 9.38 0.94
C PHE A 22 5.26 9.78 1.30
N LEU A 23 5.63 11.06 1.16
CA LEU A 23 6.94 11.56 1.58
C LEU A 23 7.20 11.34 3.08
N LEU A 24 6.20 11.56 3.92
CA LEU A 24 6.33 11.31 5.36
C LEU A 24 6.58 9.83 5.65
N SER A 25 5.95 8.92 4.91
CA SER A 25 6.14 7.48 5.09
C SER A 25 7.52 6.98 4.64
N SER A 26 8.24 7.76 3.81
CA SER A 26 9.61 7.44 3.37
C SER A 26 10.70 8.00 4.32
N THR A 27 10.32 8.81 5.32
CA THR A 27 11.32 9.35 6.28
C THR A 27 12.04 8.29 7.11
N PRO A 28 11.41 7.19 7.58
CA PRO A 28 12.10 6.12 8.28
C PRO A 28 13.20 5.44 7.46
N ASP A 29 13.06 5.39 6.13
CA ASP A 29 14.04 4.75 5.25
C ASP A 29 15.35 5.54 5.24
N ILE A 30 15.27 6.88 5.28
CA ILE A 30 16.45 7.77 5.42
C ILE A 30 17.12 7.54 6.76
N VAL A 31 16.35 7.46 7.84
CA VAL A 31 16.88 7.19 9.19
C VAL A 31 17.55 5.81 9.22
N MET A 32 16.93 4.80 8.62
CA MET A 32 17.49 3.44 8.51
C MET A 32 18.83 3.45 7.79
N ALA A 33 18.92 4.11 6.63
CA ALA A 33 20.17 4.21 5.87
C ALA A 33 21.31 4.87 6.70
N ILE A 34 20.99 5.92 7.49
CA ILE A 34 21.95 6.56 8.40
C ILE A 34 22.40 5.58 9.48
N LEU A 35 21.46 4.86 10.11
CA LEU A 35 21.80 3.92 11.19
C LEU A 35 22.63 2.73 10.69
N ILE A 36 22.37 2.24 9.48
CA ILE A 36 23.19 1.24 8.80
C ILE A 36 24.61 1.79 8.58
N GLY A 37 24.73 3.00 8.03
CA GLY A 37 26.03 3.65 7.81
C GLY A 37 26.84 3.93 9.08
N LEU A 38 26.18 3.98 10.26
CA LEU A 38 26.78 4.10 11.58
C LEU A 38 27.05 2.73 12.26
N ASP A 39 26.85 1.63 11.56
CA ASP A 39 27.11 0.25 12.00
C ASP A 39 26.31 -0.17 13.25
N PHE A 40 25.06 0.34 13.40
CA PHE A 40 24.18 -0.14 14.45
C PHE A 40 23.65 -1.53 14.15
N SER A 41 23.41 -2.34 15.20
CA SER A 41 22.83 -3.68 15.03
C SER A 41 21.42 -3.63 14.44
N ASP A 42 21.04 -4.64 13.65
CA ASP A 42 19.73 -4.74 13.01
C ASP A 42 18.56 -4.64 14.02
N TRP A 43 18.68 -5.28 15.20
CA TRP A 43 17.68 -5.17 16.26
C TRP A 43 17.49 -3.74 16.78
N PHE A 44 18.58 -2.99 16.93
CA PHE A 44 18.49 -1.59 17.34
C PHE A 44 17.81 -0.74 16.27
N ILE A 45 18.21 -0.94 15.00
CA ILE A 45 17.59 -0.29 13.85
C ILE A 45 16.10 -0.63 13.81
N ALA A 46 15.71 -1.91 13.93
CA ALA A 46 14.32 -2.35 13.93
C ALA A 46 13.47 -1.62 14.97
N VAL A 47 13.96 -1.50 16.23
CA VAL A 47 13.23 -0.82 17.31
C VAL A 47 12.98 0.65 16.96
N ILE A 48 14.00 1.37 16.50
CA ILE A 48 13.87 2.79 16.13
C ILE A 48 12.93 2.97 14.96
N ILE A 49 13.11 2.19 13.90
CA ILE A 49 12.33 2.30 12.68
C ILE A 49 10.86 1.94 12.92
N LEU A 50 10.58 0.87 13.68
CA LEU A 50 9.20 0.51 14.07
C LEU A 50 8.56 1.59 14.96
N GLY A 51 9.32 2.20 15.86
CA GLY A 51 8.84 3.30 16.68
C GLY A 51 8.42 4.52 15.84
N LEU A 52 9.26 4.94 14.90
CA LEU A 52 8.97 6.04 13.97
C LEU A 52 7.75 5.73 13.11
N ASN A 53 7.71 4.56 12.49
CA ASN A 53 6.56 4.13 11.68
C ASN A 53 5.27 4.03 12.50
N GLY A 54 5.34 3.58 13.75
CA GLY A 54 4.20 3.56 14.66
C GLY A 54 3.58 4.95 14.86
N LEU A 55 4.41 5.99 14.98
CA LEU A 55 3.95 7.39 15.09
C LEU A 55 3.32 7.86 13.75
N ILE A 56 3.95 7.55 12.62
CA ILE A 56 3.46 7.90 11.29
C ILE A 56 2.12 7.20 11.01
N ILE A 57 2.03 5.89 11.25
CA ILE A 57 0.79 5.11 11.10
C ILE A 57 -0.31 5.69 11.96
N ARG A 58 -0.02 6.01 13.24
CA ARG A 58 -1.00 6.65 14.14
C ARG A 58 -1.50 7.98 13.58
N PHE A 59 -0.62 8.78 13.00
CA PHE A 59 -0.98 10.08 12.40
C PHE A 59 -1.86 9.89 11.16
N ILE A 60 -1.45 9.04 10.21
CA ILE A 60 -2.21 8.75 8.99
C ILE A 60 -3.57 8.12 9.34
N TYR A 61 -3.60 7.16 10.26
CA TYR A 61 -4.82 6.49 10.70
C TYR A 61 -5.82 7.45 11.37
N LYS A 62 -5.34 8.37 12.21
CA LYS A 62 -6.21 9.42 12.77
C LYS A 62 -6.83 10.30 11.68
N LYS A 63 -6.04 10.66 10.66
CA LYS A 63 -6.52 11.43 9.52
C LYS A 63 -7.57 10.65 8.73
N TYR A 64 -7.29 9.38 8.45
CA TYR A 64 -8.24 8.48 7.81
C TYR A 64 -9.56 8.37 8.59
N LEU A 65 -9.53 8.08 9.89
CA LEU A 65 -10.74 8.01 10.72
C LEU A 65 -11.52 9.32 10.75
N SER A 66 -10.84 10.47 10.75
CA SER A 66 -11.52 11.77 10.70
C SER A 66 -12.29 11.98 9.40
N LYS A 67 -11.82 11.39 8.29
CA LYS A 67 -12.44 11.51 6.97
C LYS A 67 -13.53 10.47 6.72
N THR A 68 -13.40 9.27 7.28
CA THR A 68 -14.41 8.22 7.16
C THR A 68 -15.68 8.52 7.94
N LYS A 69 -15.61 9.34 9.01
CA LYS A 69 -16.82 9.77 9.74
C LYS A 69 -17.81 10.53 8.86
N ASP A 70 -17.31 11.27 7.88
CA ASP A 70 -18.11 12.07 6.96
C ASP A 70 -18.50 11.29 5.69
N ASN A 71 -18.00 10.06 5.52
CA ASN A 71 -18.18 9.26 4.33
C ASN A 71 -18.89 7.93 4.67
N SER A 72 -20.07 7.72 4.09
CA SER A 72 -20.91 6.53 4.34
C SER A 72 -20.29 5.21 3.88
N PHE A 73 -19.21 5.25 3.09
CA PHE A 73 -18.62 4.08 2.44
C PHE A 73 -18.11 3.01 3.43
N GLU A 74 -17.53 3.41 4.57
CA GLU A 74 -16.91 2.49 5.52
C GLU A 74 -17.57 2.39 6.91
N ASN A 75 -18.49 3.26 7.22
CA ASN A 75 -18.93 3.56 8.60
C ASN A 75 -19.52 2.36 9.37
N GLU A 76 -20.01 1.33 8.70
CA GLU A 76 -20.76 0.25 9.37
C GLU A 76 -19.91 -1.02 9.66
N ASN A 77 -18.71 -1.16 9.11
CA ASN A 77 -18.05 -2.46 9.03
C ASN A 77 -16.66 -2.57 9.68
N LEU A 78 -16.11 -1.51 10.28
CA LEU A 78 -14.75 -1.53 10.83
C LEU A 78 -14.56 -2.46 12.04
N LYS A 79 -15.64 -2.83 12.74
CA LYS A 79 -15.58 -3.63 13.97
C LYS A 79 -15.76 -5.13 13.76
N GLU A 80 -16.36 -5.55 12.65
CA GLU A 80 -16.69 -6.97 12.44
C GLU A 80 -15.75 -7.66 11.45
N PHE A 81 -15.16 -8.77 11.89
CA PHE A 81 -14.45 -9.71 11.03
C PHE A 81 -15.44 -10.76 10.51
N LYS A 82 -15.80 -10.69 9.21
CA LYS A 82 -16.78 -11.61 8.62
C LYS A 82 -16.09 -12.70 7.82
N TRP A 83 -16.38 -13.97 8.11
CA TRP A 83 -15.80 -15.13 7.45
C TRP A 83 -15.92 -15.10 5.93
N LYS A 84 -17.06 -14.69 5.40
CA LYS A 84 -17.25 -14.56 3.94
C LYS A 84 -16.26 -13.57 3.29
N LYS A 85 -15.85 -12.52 4.01
CA LYS A 85 -14.87 -11.56 3.52
C LYS A 85 -13.44 -12.13 3.58
N ILE A 86 -13.15 -12.99 4.55
CA ILE A 86 -11.87 -13.72 4.60
C ILE A 86 -11.77 -14.68 3.41
N LEU A 87 -12.83 -15.43 3.10
CA LEU A 87 -12.86 -16.29 1.93
C LEU A 87 -12.63 -15.48 0.64
N PHE A 88 -13.22 -14.28 0.54
CA PHE A 88 -12.97 -13.39 -0.58
C PHE A 88 -11.49 -12.98 -0.65
N VAL A 89 -10.84 -12.65 0.47
CA VAL A 89 -9.39 -12.36 0.53
C VAL A 89 -8.57 -13.54 0.01
N LEU A 90 -8.90 -14.77 0.40
CA LEU A 90 -8.20 -15.97 -0.09
C LEU A 90 -8.36 -16.17 -1.60
N VAL A 91 -9.54 -15.91 -2.15
CA VAL A 91 -9.76 -15.94 -3.60
C VAL A 91 -8.92 -14.86 -4.30
N MET A 92 -8.92 -13.63 -3.78
CA MET A 92 -8.12 -12.54 -4.34
C MET A 92 -6.61 -12.80 -4.23
N TYR A 93 -6.17 -13.46 -3.15
CA TYR A 93 -4.79 -13.94 -3.03
C TYR A 93 -4.45 -14.99 -4.12
N GLY A 94 -5.33 -15.94 -4.38
CA GLY A 94 -5.18 -16.89 -5.49
C GLY A 94 -5.05 -16.19 -6.85
N ILE A 95 -5.81 -15.10 -7.07
CA ILE A 95 -5.71 -14.27 -8.28
C ILE A 95 -4.34 -13.56 -8.34
N MET A 96 -3.86 -12.99 -7.24
CA MET A 96 -2.51 -12.38 -7.19
C MET A 96 -1.44 -13.41 -7.53
N TYR A 97 -1.48 -14.58 -6.92
CA TYR A 97 -0.54 -15.67 -7.21
C TYR A 97 -0.57 -16.08 -8.69
N LEU A 98 -1.74 -16.15 -9.33
CA LEU A 98 -1.85 -16.42 -10.77
C LEU A 98 -1.25 -15.29 -11.61
N ILE A 99 -1.40 -14.03 -11.20
CA ILE A 99 -0.78 -12.88 -11.86
C ILE A 99 0.75 -13.00 -11.76
N ASP A 100 1.29 -13.28 -10.57
CA ASP A 100 2.72 -13.47 -10.36
C ASP A 100 3.27 -14.58 -11.26
N LEU A 101 2.57 -15.72 -11.32
CA LEU A 101 2.94 -16.86 -12.16
C LEU A 101 2.92 -16.50 -13.65
N LEU A 102 1.89 -15.78 -14.11
CA LEU A 102 1.79 -15.34 -15.51
C LEU A 102 2.90 -14.37 -15.88
N PHE A 103 3.21 -13.41 -15.04
CA PHE A 103 4.30 -12.46 -15.27
C PHE A 103 5.67 -13.17 -15.26
N SER A 104 5.89 -14.09 -14.34
CA SER A 104 7.13 -14.86 -14.24
C SER A 104 7.36 -15.77 -15.46
N ILE A 105 6.33 -16.47 -15.95
CA ILE A 105 6.48 -17.46 -17.04
C ILE A 105 6.48 -16.80 -18.42
N PHE A 106 5.59 -15.83 -18.64
CA PHE A 106 5.32 -15.36 -20.03
C PHE A 106 5.97 -14.01 -20.35
N LEU A 107 6.31 -13.20 -19.37
CA LEU A 107 6.76 -11.84 -19.60
C LEU A 107 8.22 -11.60 -19.25
N ASP A 108 8.86 -12.55 -18.55
CA ASP A 108 10.30 -12.48 -18.17
C ASP A 108 10.72 -11.06 -17.76
N ILE A 109 9.97 -10.50 -16.81
CA ILE A 109 10.17 -9.11 -16.38
C ILE A 109 11.50 -8.87 -15.65
N GLY A 110 12.28 -9.95 -15.40
CA GLY A 110 13.44 -9.88 -14.53
C GLY A 110 13.04 -9.56 -13.07
N THR A 111 14.02 -9.25 -12.25
CA THR A 111 13.75 -8.73 -10.90
C THR A 111 13.48 -7.23 -11.02
N PRO A 112 12.30 -6.71 -10.57
CA PRO A 112 12.04 -5.28 -10.57
C PRO A 112 13.08 -4.52 -9.73
N GLU A 113 13.45 -3.30 -10.14
CA GLU A 113 14.46 -2.48 -9.45
C GLU A 113 14.13 -2.30 -7.95
N ASN A 114 12.86 -2.06 -7.62
CA ASN A 114 12.41 -1.97 -6.23
C ASN A 114 12.68 -3.27 -5.45
N GLN A 115 12.54 -4.42 -6.08
CA GLN A 115 12.80 -5.71 -5.45
C GLN A 115 14.31 -5.95 -5.24
N GLU A 116 15.16 -5.57 -6.21
CA GLU A 116 16.62 -5.68 -6.08
C GLU A 116 17.15 -4.84 -4.91
N ILE A 117 16.67 -3.58 -4.79
CA ILE A 117 17.01 -2.70 -3.68
C ILE A 117 16.59 -3.33 -2.34
N LEU A 118 15.38 -3.89 -2.28
CA LEU A 118 14.85 -4.52 -1.09
C LEU A 118 15.67 -5.75 -0.66
N GLU A 119 16.11 -6.58 -1.61
CA GLU A 119 16.97 -7.74 -1.36
C GLU A 119 18.36 -7.32 -0.86
N GLU A 120 18.94 -6.27 -1.42
CA GLU A 120 20.22 -5.73 -0.94
C GLU A 120 20.10 -5.23 0.51
N MET A 121 19.05 -4.46 0.82
CA MET A 121 18.81 -3.98 2.18
C MET A 121 18.50 -5.13 3.15
N PHE A 122 17.81 -6.17 2.67
CA PHE A 122 17.53 -7.36 3.46
C PHE A 122 18.80 -8.10 3.90
N ARG A 123 19.83 -8.18 3.05
CA ARG A 123 21.12 -8.76 3.42
C ARG A 123 21.82 -8.00 4.54
N MET A 124 21.63 -6.69 4.63
CA MET A 124 22.23 -5.85 5.67
C MET A 124 21.41 -5.86 6.97
N THR A 125 20.07 -5.80 6.85
CA THR A 125 19.17 -5.65 8.00
C THR A 125 17.92 -6.52 7.82
N PRO A 126 18.07 -7.88 7.91
CA PRO A 126 16.98 -8.81 7.61
C PRO A 126 15.75 -8.66 8.51
N ILE A 127 15.96 -8.39 9.79
CA ILE A 127 14.84 -8.23 10.75
C ILE A 127 14.07 -6.95 10.47
N THR A 128 14.81 -5.84 10.30
CA THR A 128 14.20 -4.53 10.01
C THR A 128 13.40 -4.59 8.71
N ILE A 129 14.00 -5.08 7.62
CA ILE A 129 13.33 -5.16 6.32
C ILE A 129 12.14 -6.11 6.35
N ALA A 130 12.26 -7.29 6.99
CA ALA A 130 11.12 -8.19 7.13
C ALA A 130 9.93 -7.52 7.83
N MET A 131 10.17 -6.80 8.93
CA MET A 131 9.12 -6.09 9.66
C MET A 131 8.54 -4.93 8.84
N MET A 132 9.39 -4.20 8.13
CA MET A 132 8.96 -3.10 7.26
C MET A 132 8.08 -3.62 6.11
N THR A 133 8.55 -4.62 5.39
CA THR A 133 7.86 -5.14 4.20
C THR A 133 6.57 -5.88 4.56
N VAL A 134 6.60 -6.74 5.59
CA VAL A 134 5.46 -7.59 5.92
C VAL A 134 4.39 -6.84 6.70
N VAL A 135 4.77 -5.93 7.60
CA VAL A 135 3.81 -5.31 8.53
C VAL A 135 3.59 -3.84 8.23
N VAL A 136 4.66 -3.05 8.14
CA VAL A 136 4.55 -1.59 8.06
C VAL A 136 4.03 -1.15 6.69
N ALA A 137 4.66 -1.60 5.61
CA ALA A 137 4.31 -1.19 4.25
C ALA A 137 2.83 -1.48 3.92
N PRO A 138 2.28 -2.69 4.15
CA PRO A 138 0.86 -2.95 3.91
C PRO A 138 -0.08 -2.01 4.67
N ILE A 139 0.24 -1.65 5.91
CA ILE A 139 -0.62 -0.75 6.70
C ILE A 139 -0.56 0.67 6.14
N VAL A 140 0.64 1.20 5.90
CA VAL A 140 0.84 2.58 5.42
C VAL A 140 0.27 2.75 4.02
N GLU A 141 0.60 1.85 3.11
CA GLU A 141 0.20 1.93 1.72
C GLU A 141 -1.31 1.78 1.54
N GLU A 142 -1.94 0.82 2.22
CA GLU A 142 -3.39 0.69 2.15
C GLU A 142 -4.11 1.89 2.77
N LEU A 143 -3.58 2.46 3.86
CA LEU A 143 -4.14 3.69 4.43
C LEU A 143 -4.07 4.87 3.45
N ILE A 144 -2.98 5.00 2.69
CA ILE A 144 -2.79 6.09 1.73
C ILE A 144 -3.57 5.82 0.44
N PHE A 145 -3.30 4.70 -0.24
CA PHE A 145 -3.80 4.42 -1.60
C PHE A 145 -5.24 3.92 -1.63
N ARG A 146 -5.77 3.32 -0.55
CA ARG A 146 -7.16 2.86 -0.48
C ARG A 146 -7.97 3.73 0.47
N GLY A 147 -7.55 3.85 1.72
CA GLY A 147 -8.28 4.61 2.72
C GLY A 147 -8.43 6.08 2.37
N LEU A 148 -7.36 6.85 2.44
CA LEU A 148 -7.39 8.30 2.19
C LEU A 148 -7.75 8.63 0.74
N PHE A 149 -7.18 7.90 -0.24
CA PHE A 149 -7.47 8.16 -1.65
C PHE A 149 -8.97 8.02 -1.93
N THR A 150 -9.59 6.93 -1.50
CA THR A 150 -11.03 6.73 -1.70
C THR A 150 -11.86 7.80 -0.99
N THR A 151 -11.53 8.13 0.26
CA THR A 151 -12.27 9.15 1.02
C THR A 151 -12.16 10.55 0.41
N TYR A 152 -11.06 10.87 -0.27
CA TYR A 152 -10.87 12.17 -0.91
C TYR A 152 -11.54 12.27 -2.28
N PHE A 153 -11.57 11.18 -3.05
CA PHE A 153 -11.94 11.24 -4.47
C PHE A 153 -13.26 10.58 -4.80
N MET A 154 -13.74 9.60 -4.00
CA MET A 154 -15.02 8.95 -4.25
C MET A 154 -16.16 9.74 -3.62
N LYS A 155 -16.88 10.50 -4.44
CA LYS A 155 -18.06 11.31 -3.98
C LYS A 155 -19.35 10.52 -3.94
N ASN A 156 -19.48 9.47 -4.73
CA ASN A 156 -20.66 8.62 -4.81
C ASN A 156 -20.25 7.18 -5.11
N GLU A 157 -21.13 6.25 -4.80
CA GLU A 157 -20.86 4.80 -4.92
C GLU A 157 -21.36 4.21 -6.25
N THR A 158 -21.37 4.98 -7.34
CA THR A 158 -21.70 4.43 -8.66
C THR A 158 -20.62 3.44 -9.14
N ALA A 159 -21.01 2.51 -10.02
CA ALA A 159 -20.07 1.56 -10.62
C ALA A 159 -18.89 2.28 -11.30
N LEU A 160 -19.17 3.35 -12.04
CA LEU A 160 -18.14 4.15 -12.70
C LEU A 160 -17.16 4.77 -11.70
N SER A 161 -17.67 5.38 -10.60
CA SER A 161 -16.81 5.95 -9.56
C SER A 161 -15.89 4.91 -8.94
N LYS A 162 -16.41 3.71 -8.65
CA LYS A 162 -15.62 2.60 -8.11
C LYS A 162 -14.51 2.16 -9.07
N ILE A 163 -14.82 2.01 -10.36
CA ILE A 163 -13.84 1.66 -11.39
C ILE A 163 -12.74 2.73 -11.47
N VAL A 164 -13.13 4.00 -11.57
CA VAL A 164 -12.18 5.12 -11.66
C VAL A 164 -11.27 5.17 -10.44
N ILE A 165 -11.82 5.01 -9.23
CA ILE A 165 -11.02 4.98 -7.99
C ILE A 165 -10.02 3.82 -7.99
N VAL A 166 -10.47 2.61 -8.33
CA VAL A 166 -9.58 1.44 -8.38
C VAL A 166 -8.46 1.68 -9.39
N VAL A 167 -8.79 2.06 -10.63
CA VAL A 167 -7.79 2.25 -11.70
C VAL A 167 -6.79 3.35 -11.33
N THR A 168 -7.27 4.51 -10.86
CA THR A 168 -6.37 5.63 -10.55
C THR A 168 -5.50 5.36 -9.33
N SER A 169 -6.06 4.82 -8.23
CA SER A 169 -5.26 4.49 -7.05
C SER A 169 -4.24 3.38 -7.33
N SER A 170 -4.57 2.43 -8.19
CA SER A 170 -3.68 1.34 -8.59
C SER A 170 -2.51 1.84 -9.45
N LEU A 171 -2.77 2.78 -10.35
CA LEU A 171 -1.71 3.41 -11.12
C LEU A 171 -0.75 4.20 -10.22
N PHE A 172 -1.28 4.96 -9.24
CA PHE A 172 -0.42 5.64 -8.26
C PHE A 172 0.36 4.66 -7.39
N PHE A 173 -0.24 3.54 -7.03
CA PHE A 173 0.46 2.46 -6.33
C PHE A 173 1.60 1.88 -7.17
N GLY A 174 1.34 1.60 -8.45
CA GLY A 174 2.38 1.13 -9.38
C GLY A 174 3.52 2.14 -9.51
N LEU A 175 3.19 3.44 -9.69
CA LEU A 175 4.19 4.52 -9.79
C LEU A 175 5.00 4.73 -8.50
N ALA A 176 4.49 4.36 -7.35
CA ALA A 176 5.25 4.38 -6.10
C ALA A 176 6.32 3.26 -6.01
N HIS A 177 6.18 2.19 -6.80
CA HIS A 177 7.11 1.06 -6.85
C HIS A 177 8.02 1.10 -8.08
N GLU A 178 7.52 1.66 -9.19
CA GLU A 178 8.24 1.73 -10.46
C GLU A 178 7.84 3.01 -11.19
N VAL A 179 8.77 3.92 -11.36
CA VAL A 179 8.48 5.23 -12.00
C VAL A 179 8.62 5.20 -13.52
N THR A 180 9.37 4.21 -14.04
CA THR A 180 9.60 4.07 -15.48
C THR A 180 8.46 3.28 -16.14
N PRO A 181 7.98 3.67 -17.33
CA PRO A 181 7.03 2.87 -18.09
C PRO A 181 7.64 1.51 -18.47
N SER A 182 7.25 0.47 -17.74
CA SER A 182 7.81 -0.88 -17.84
C SER A 182 6.74 -1.94 -17.59
N LEU A 183 7.06 -3.21 -17.82
CA LEU A 183 6.22 -4.34 -17.42
C LEU A 183 6.11 -4.43 -15.89
N SER A 184 7.14 -4.00 -15.15
CA SER A 184 7.10 -3.93 -13.69
C SER A 184 6.08 -2.90 -13.20
N LEU A 185 6.00 -1.72 -13.84
CA LEU A 185 4.95 -0.73 -13.54
C LEU A 185 3.55 -1.32 -13.78
N LEU A 186 3.36 -2.04 -14.89
CA LEU A 186 2.10 -2.72 -15.18
C LEU A 186 1.77 -3.77 -14.12
N TYR A 187 2.75 -4.60 -13.75
CA TYR A 187 2.62 -5.61 -12.71
C TYR A 187 2.16 -4.99 -11.37
N TYR A 188 2.89 -4.01 -10.84
CA TYR A 188 2.51 -3.35 -9.58
C TYR A 188 1.15 -2.65 -9.68
N SER A 189 0.81 -2.09 -10.83
CA SER A 189 -0.51 -1.50 -11.05
C SER A 189 -1.63 -2.54 -11.00
N ILE A 190 -1.41 -3.74 -11.54
CA ILE A 190 -2.38 -4.85 -11.50
C ILE A 190 -2.51 -5.38 -10.06
N VAL A 191 -1.41 -5.60 -9.35
CA VAL A 191 -1.41 -5.95 -7.92
C VAL A 191 -2.19 -4.89 -7.13
N GLY A 192 -1.91 -3.63 -7.40
CA GLY A 192 -2.66 -2.51 -6.85
C GLY A 192 -4.17 -2.58 -7.13
N ALA A 193 -4.58 -3.00 -8.33
CA ALA A 193 -6.00 -3.15 -8.67
C ALA A 193 -6.67 -4.28 -7.89
N VAL A 194 -5.99 -5.40 -7.67
CA VAL A 194 -6.51 -6.51 -6.83
C VAL A 194 -6.75 -6.05 -5.40
N LEU A 195 -5.81 -5.31 -4.81
CA LEU A 195 -5.96 -4.70 -3.48
C LEU A 195 -7.12 -3.69 -3.46
N GLY A 196 -7.22 -2.83 -4.48
CA GLY A 196 -8.30 -1.85 -4.62
C GLY A 196 -9.68 -2.49 -4.74
N ILE A 197 -9.81 -3.55 -5.55
CA ILE A 197 -11.06 -4.34 -5.68
C ILE A 197 -11.42 -4.95 -4.33
N THR A 198 -10.43 -5.50 -3.61
CA THR A 198 -10.65 -6.09 -2.29
C THR A 198 -11.20 -5.06 -1.31
N TYR A 199 -10.63 -3.86 -1.28
CA TYR A 199 -11.12 -2.77 -0.45
C TYR A 199 -12.54 -2.32 -0.82
N ILE A 200 -12.80 -2.07 -2.11
CA ILE A 200 -14.11 -1.62 -2.60
C ILE A 200 -15.21 -2.66 -2.33
N HIS A 201 -14.89 -3.96 -2.51
CA HIS A 201 -15.85 -5.05 -2.27
C HIS A 201 -16.14 -5.24 -0.79
N THR A 202 -15.10 -5.25 0.04
CA THR A 202 -15.24 -5.51 1.47
C THR A 202 -15.70 -4.31 2.27
N LYS A 203 -15.53 -3.09 1.74
CA LYS A 203 -15.76 -1.82 2.41
C LYS A 203 -15.09 -1.74 3.80
N ASN A 204 -13.92 -2.36 3.92
CA ASN A 204 -13.16 -2.38 5.18
C ASN A 204 -11.68 -2.59 4.88
N ILE A 205 -10.88 -1.58 5.22
CA ILE A 205 -9.46 -1.52 4.92
C ILE A 205 -8.65 -2.70 5.50
N LYS A 206 -9.13 -3.33 6.59
CA LYS A 206 -8.44 -4.46 7.22
C LYS A 206 -8.27 -5.66 6.30
N TYR A 207 -9.19 -5.85 5.34
CA TYR A 207 -9.12 -6.99 4.41
C TYR A 207 -8.13 -6.75 3.28
N SER A 208 -7.99 -5.52 2.78
CA SER A 208 -6.93 -5.21 1.81
C SER A 208 -5.55 -5.20 2.50
N ILE A 209 -5.43 -4.69 3.73
CA ILE A 209 -4.21 -4.83 4.53
C ILE A 209 -3.87 -6.31 4.75
N LEU A 210 -4.83 -7.16 5.09
CA LEU A 210 -4.60 -8.60 5.28
C LEU A 210 -4.13 -9.27 3.99
N LEU A 211 -4.76 -8.97 2.85
CA LEU A 211 -4.33 -9.49 1.55
C LEU A 211 -2.90 -9.07 1.22
N HIS A 212 -2.59 -7.80 1.40
CA HIS A 212 -1.27 -7.24 1.14
C HIS A 212 -0.21 -7.85 2.08
N PHE A 213 -0.55 -7.98 3.37
CA PHE A 213 0.29 -8.67 4.36
C PHE A 213 0.62 -10.10 3.94
N ILE A 214 -0.36 -10.89 3.51
CA ILE A 214 -0.15 -12.29 3.08
C ILE A 214 0.77 -12.33 1.87
N ASN A 215 0.55 -11.44 0.89
CA ASN A 215 1.39 -11.35 -0.30
C ASN A 215 2.85 -11.05 0.04
N ASN A 216 3.07 -10.02 0.85
CA ASN A 216 4.42 -9.60 1.24
C ASN A 216 5.10 -10.60 2.18
N LEU A 217 4.33 -11.29 3.03
CA LEU A 217 4.86 -12.36 3.89
C LEU A 217 5.48 -13.49 3.05
N LEU A 218 4.80 -13.92 1.99
CA LEU A 218 5.31 -14.97 1.14
C LEU A 218 6.53 -14.51 0.34
N ALA A 219 6.50 -13.31 -0.23
CA ALA A 219 7.65 -12.73 -0.94
C ALA A 219 8.88 -12.61 -0.01
N THR A 220 8.68 -12.11 1.22
CA THR A 220 9.75 -12.00 2.21
C THR A 220 10.27 -13.37 2.64
N TYR A 221 9.40 -14.37 2.81
CA TYR A 221 9.81 -15.74 3.12
C TYR A 221 10.73 -16.31 2.03
N MET A 222 10.47 -16.04 0.76
CA MET A 222 11.33 -16.43 -0.35
C MET A 222 12.73 -15.81 -0.25
N MET A 223 12.83 -14.54 0.20
CA MET A 223 14.15 -13.89 0.44
C MET A 223 14.96 -14.58 1.55
N PHE A 224 14.33 -15.21 2.54
CA PHE A 224 15.03 -15.97 3.59
C PHE A 224 15.54 -17.32 3.09
N THR A 225 14.98 -17.85 2.01
CA THR A 225 15.26 -19.21 1.51
C THR A 225 16.08 -19.24 0.23
N SER A 226 16.31 -18.07 -0.41
CA SER A 226 17.18 -17.89 -1.57
C SER A 226 18.61 -17.55 -1.15
#